data_d98cdf431a44718baa7225fb6272d78c
#
_entry.id   d98cdf431a44718baa7225fb6272d78c
#
_cell.length_a   1.000
_cell.length_b   1.000
_cell.length_c   1.000
_cell.angle_alpha   90.00
_cell.angle_beta   90.00
_cell.angle_gamma   90.00
#
_symmetry.space_group_name_H-M   'P 1'
#
loop_
_entity.id
_entity.type
_entity.pdbx_description
1 polymer ?
#
loop_
_entity_poly.entity_id
_entity_poly.type
_entity_poly.pdbx_seq_one_letter_code
_entity_poly.pdbx_strand_id
1 'polypeptide(L)'
;MLLPLLFWLSAASDLVAQPVRRVEAVEATQGAAADRDAVYAISNADIGKYDRATGRKIGAWHGDKAVFKHINSCTVMGRELMCSASNYPGVPMDSQIHWFDTRTMTLLRSKSLGHGYGSLTWVVPHGGHYWACFANYAGKGGEPGRDSSLTTLVRYDRQWRETGHWSFPAEVIARMTPKSASGGDWGNDGLLYVSGHDRPELYAFRVPSNGGVLELVATIAMPTGGQAIGWDRREPRLLWSIGRGTGQVVGSRVPPVRVR
;
A
#
# COMPACT_ATOMS: atom_id res chain seq x y z
N MET A 1 -3.71 -18.13 -55.53
CA MET A 1 -4.69 -17.50 -54.64
C MET A 1 -4.08 -17.46 -53.21
N LEU A 2 -3.48 -16.35 -52.85
CA LEU A 2 -2.89 -16.16 -51.50
C LEU A 2 -3.95 -15.48 -50.62
N LEU A 3 -4.41 -16.18 -49.58
CA LEU A 3 -5.24 -15.58 -48.53
C LEU A 3 -4.37 -14.67 -47.64
N PRO A 4 -4.80 -13.44 -47.32
CA PRO A 4 -4.10 -12.62 -46.32
C PRO A 4 -4.41 -13.14 -44.91
N LEU A 5 -3.35 -13.47 -44.15
CA LEU A 5 -3.45 -13.63 -42.68
C LEU A 5 -3.78 -12.27 -42.06
N LEU A 6 -5.01 -12.12 -41.62
CA LEU A 6 -5.39 -11.01 -40.70
C LEU A 6 -4.78 -11.29 -39.33
N PHE A 7 -3.71 -10.59 -39.00
CA PHE A 7 -3.26 -10.46 -37.63
C PHE A 7 -4.27 -9.58 -36.85
N TRP A 8 -5.08 -10.20 -36.00
CA TRP A 8 -5.84 -9.49 -34.98
C TRP A 8 -4.85 -8.98 -33.92
N LEU A 9 -4.38 -7.74 -34.05
CA LEU A 9 -3.80 -7.00 -32.95
C LEU A 9 -4.94 -6.77 -31.94
N SER A 10 -5.02 -7.64 -30.93
CA SER A 10 -5.81 -7.36 -29.74
C SER A 10 -5.16 -6.14 -29.06
N ALA A 11 -5.77 -4.98 -29.22
CA ALA A 11 -5.43 -3.83 -28.41
C ALA A 11 -5.67 -4.23 -26.96
N ALA A 12 -4.58 -4.36 -26.18
CA ALA A 12 -4.68 -4.47 -24.74
C ALA A 12 -5.40 -3.20 -24.29
N SER A 13 -6.67 -3.33 -23.87
CA SER A 13 -7.39 -2.21 -23.30
C SER A 13 -6.63 -1.77 -22.07
N ASP A 14 -6.12 -0.53 -22.06
CA ASP A 14 -5.46 0.05 -20.92
C ASP A 14 -6.39 -0.03 -19.72
N LEU A 15 -5.97 -0.74 -18.67
CA LEU A 15 -6.75 -0.86 -17.46
C LEU A 15 -6.68 0.49 -16.72
N VAL A 16 -7.83 1.14 -16.53
CA VAL A 16 -7.92 2.45 -15.90
C VAL A 16 -8.91 2.40 -14.74
N ALA A 17 -8.45 2.76 -13.55
CA ALA A 17 -9.31 2.91 -12.38
C ALA A 17 -10.07 4.24 -12.44
N GLN A 18 -11.38 4.21 -12.12
CA GLN A 18 -12.26 5.37 -12.19
C GLN A 18 -12.53 5.92 -10.78
N PRO A 19 -12.26 7.22 -10.50
CA PRO A 19 -12.59 7.82 -9.22
C PRO A 19 -14.10 7.90 -9.06
N VAL A 20 -14.63 7.40 -7.94
CA VAL A 20 -16.08 7.36 -7.66
C VAL A 20 -16.45 8.06 -6.36
N ARG A 21 -15.46 8.31 -5.48
CA ARG A 21 -15.66 9.00 -4.20
C ARG A 21 -14.48 9.89 -3.88
N ARG A 22 -14.74 10.98 -3.16
CA ARG A 22 -13.72 11.89 -2.60
C ARG A 22 -14.13 12.30 -1.20
N VAL A 23 -13.14 12.33 -0.30
CA VAL A 23 -13.30 12.83 1.07
C VAL A 23 -12.18 13.83 1.31
N GLU A 24 -12.54 15.07 1.66
CA GLU A 24 -11.56 16.10 2.05
C GLU A 24 -10.93 15.71 3.40
N ALA A 25 -9.62 15.54 3.42
CA ALA A 25 -8.89 15.01 4.57
C ALA A 25 -7.45 15.54 4.58
N VAL A 26 -7.18 16.49 5.44
CA VAL A 26 -5.86 17.16 5.52
C VAL A 26 -4.72 16.20 5.88
N GLU A 27 -5.02 15.07 6.54
CA GLU A 27 -4.05 14.02 6.87
C GLU A 27 -3.74 13.10 5.68
N ALA A 28 -4.40 13.25 4.53
CA ALA A 28 -4.20 12.40 3.35
C ALA A 28 -2.86 12.69 2.64
N THR A 29 -1.74 12.35 3.29
CA THR A 29 -0.39 12.60 2.79
C THR A 29 0.44 11.33 2.60
N GLN A 30 0.11 10.24 3.32
CA GLN A 30 0.82 8.96 3.26
C GLN A 30 -0.06 7.81 2.78
N GLY A 31 -1.34 7.79 3.13
CA GLY A 31 -2.19 6.70 2.73
C GLY A 31 -3.64 6.82 3.18
N ALA A 32 -4.42 5.82 2.80
CA ALA A 32 -5.79 5.66 3.21
C ALA A 32 -6.12 4.21 3.59
N ALA A 33 -7.03 4.05 4.54
CA ALA A 33 -7.65 2.79 4.90
C ALA A 33 -9.17 2.99 5.07
N ALA A 34 -9.94 1.93 5.07
CA ALA A 34 -11.37 2.03 5.30
C ALA A 34 -11.91 0.84 6.09
N ASP A 35 -12.92 1.10 6.92
CA ASP A 35 -13.77 0.08 7.49
C ASP A 35 -15.20 0.21 6.96
N ARG A 36 -16.14 -0.43 7.68
CA ARG A 36 -17.54 -0.41 7.31
C ARG A 36 -18.12 1.01 7.24
N ASP A 37 -17.77 1.85 8.20
CA ASP A 37 -18.47 3.11 8.49
C ASP A 37 -17.56 4.33 8.35
N ALA A 38 -16.25 4.13 8.26
CA ALA A 38 -15.26 5.20 8.22
C ALA A 38 -14.18 5.00 7.16
N VAL A 39 -13.59 6.12 6.78
CA VAL A 39 -12.35 6.21 6.00
C VAL A 39 -11.28 6.87 6.88
N TYR A 40 -10.08 6.36 6.83
CA TYR A 40 -8.93 6.86 7.58
C TYR A 40 -7.94 7.49 6.61
N ALA A 41 -7.56 8.74 6.90
CA ALA A 41 -6.50 9.46 6.20
C ALA A 41 -5.24 9.44 7.06
N ILE A 42 -4.11 9.06 6.49
CA ILE A 42 -2.86 8.84 7.20
C ILE A 42 -1.83 9.87 6.78
N SER A 43 -1.18 10.50 7.77
CA SER A 43 0.02 11.27 7.60
C SER A 43 1.16 10.70 8.45
N ASN A 44 2.34 11.34 8.45
CA ASN A 44 3.52 10.84 9.16
C ASN A 44 3.28 10.58 10.67
N ALA A 45 2.51 11.45 11.32
CA ALA A 45 2.28 11.38 12.77
C ALA A 45 0.82 11.65 13.16
N ASP A 46 -0.08 11.66 12.18
CA ASP A 46 -1.49 11.94 12.42
C ASP A 46 -2.37 10.97 11.64
N ILE A 47 -3.52 10.62 12.21
CA ILE A 47 -4.54 9.81 11.57
C ILE A 47 -5.88 10.51 11.73
N GLY A 48 -6.50 10.91 10.63
CA GLY A 48 -7.86 11.43 10.61
C GLY A 48 -8.87 10.31 10.34
N LYS A 49 -9.98 10.30 11.09
CA LYS A 49 -11.10 9.39 10.86
C LYS A 49 -12.29 10.19 10.33
N TYR A 50 -12.86 9.75 9.23
CA TYR A 50 -13.93 10.42 8.51
C TYR A 50 -15.13 9.51 8.33
N ASP A 51 -16.32 10.00 8.55
CA ASP A 51 -17.56 9.29 8.26
C ASP A 51 -17.64 9.00 6.75
N ARG A 52 -17.82 7.75 6.40
CA ARG A 52 -17.75 7.29 5.02
C ARG A 52 -18.87 7.82 4.13
N ALA A 53 -20.07 8.06 4.72
CA ALA A 53 -21.24 8.52 3.97
C ALA A 53 -21.24 10.04 3.76
N THR A 54 -20.81 10.78 4.77
CA THR A 54 -20.88 12.25 4.77
C THR A 54 -19.56 12.94 4.48
N GLY A 55 -18.43 12.25 4.60
CA GLY A 55 -17.09 12.83 4.51
C GLY A 55 -16.70 13.69 5.71
N ARG A 56 -17.54 13.78 6.75
CA ARG A 56 -17.28 14.59 7.94
C ARG A 56 -16.24 13.92 8.83
N LYS A 57 -15.27 14.71 9.33
CA LYS A 57 -14.30 14.23 10.33
C LYS A 57 -15.01 13.88 11.64
N ILE A 58 -14.82 12.66 12.13
CA ILE A 58 -15.48 12.10 13.33
C ILE A 58 -14.50 11.64 14.40
N GLY A 59 -13.20 11.73 14.14
CA GLY A 59 -12.16 11.41 15.10
C GLY A 59 -10.78 11.68 14.53
N ALA A 60 -9.79 11.68 15.39
CA ALA A 60 -8.38 11.77 15.00
C ALA A 60 -7.48 11.19 16.09
N TRP A 61 -6.28 10.84 15.69
CA TRP A 61 -5.15 10.61 16.56
C TRP A 61 -4.00 11.50 16.11
N HIS A 62 -3.29 12.09 17.09
CA HIS A 62 -2.13 12.94 16.90
C HIS A 62 -0.98 12.40 17.72
N GLY A 63 0.09 12.03 17.06
CA GLY A 63 1.30 11.50 17.69
C GLY A 63 2.36 12.57 17.92
N ASP A 64 3.21 12.32 18.90
CA ASP A 64 4.44 13.09 19.04
C ASP A 64 5.38 12.82 17.85
N LYS A 65 5.67 13.85 17.06
CA LYS A 65 6.54 13.75 15.87
C LYS A 65 7.99 13.36 16.20
N ALA A 66 8.43 13.51 17.46
CA ALA A 66 9.72 13.01 17.90
C ALA A 66 9.74 11.47 17.99
N VAL A 67 8.60 10.86 18.28
CA VAL A 67 8.42 9.41 18.43
C VAL A 67 7.92 8.79 17.12
N PHE A 68 6.84 9.33 16.55
CA PHE A 68 6.21 8.85 15.32
C PHE A 68 6.77 9.61 14.12
N LYS A 69 7.89 9.12 13.60
CA LYS A 69 8.63 9.78 12.51
C LYS A 69 7.88 9.69 11.18
N HIS A 70 7.36 8.50 10.86
CA HIS A 70 6.82 8.22 9.55
C HIS A 70 5.88 7.01 9.56
N ILE A 71 4.60 7.25 9.85
CA ILE A 71 3.54 6.25 9.57
C ILE A 71 3.32 6.25 8.07
N ASN A 72 3.43 5.08 7.45
CA ASN A 72 3.35 4.90 6.00
C ASN A 72 1.95 4.51 5.54
N SER A 73 1.41 3.43 6.09
CA SER A 73 0.11 2.89 5.71
C SER A 73 -0.61 2.30 6.92
N CYS A 74 -1.92 2.13 6.80
CA CYS A 74 -2.71 1.40 7.79
C CYS A 74 -3.69 0.43 7.09
N THR A 75 -4.07 -0.63 7.81
CA THR A 75 -5.15 -1.53 7.43
C THR A 75 -6.07 -1.80 8.62
N VAL A 76 -7.37 -1.93 8.36
CA VAL A 76 -8.33 -2.22 9.43
C VAL A 76 -8.44 -3.73 9.66
N MET A 77 -8.35 -4.14 10.92
CA MET A 77 -8.48 -5.52 11.40
C MET A 77 -9.52 -5.59 12.52
N GLY A 78 -10.78 -5.76 12.17
CA GLY A 78 -11.87 -5.73 13.14
C GLY A 78 -12.01 -4.36 13.79
N ARG A 79 -11.68 -4.26 15.09
CA ARG A 79 -11.69 -2.99 15.85
C ARG A 79 -10.32 -2.33 15.97
N GLU A 80 -9.33 -2.85 15.29
CA GLU A 80 -7.98 -2.30 15.33
C GLU A 80 -7.60 -1.74 13.96
N LEU A 81 -6.91 -0.63 13.96
CA LEU A 81 -6.21 -0.07 12.81
C LEU A 81 -4.73 -0.38 13.00
N MET A 82 -4.20 -1.30 12.20
CA MET A 82 -2.80 -1.71 12.19
C MET A 82 -2.03 -0.84 11.20
N CYS A 83 -1.04 -0.10 11.68
CA CYS A 83 -0.27 0.83 10.87
C CYS A 83 1.20 0.44 10.81
N SER A 84 1.77 0.44 9.61
CA SER A 84 3.20 0.32 9.38
C SER A 84 3.88 1.67 9.56
N ALA A 85 5.06 1.68 10.15
CA ALA A 85 5.85 2.88 10.35
C ALA A 85 7.35 2.60 10.20
N SER A 86 8.11 3.66 9.93
CA SER A 86 9.55 3.64 9.86
C SER A 86 10.13 4.93 10.42
N ASN A 87 11.46 4.97 10.57
CA ASN A 87 12.17 6.19 10.97
C ASN A 87 12.56 7.07 9.78
N TYR A 88 11.99 6.81 8.58
CA TYR A 88 12.34 7.56 7.36
C TYR A 88 12.34 9.10 7.61
N PRO A 89 13.34 9.86 7.14
CA PRO A 89 14.47 9.45 6.31
C PRO A 89 15.72 9.01 7.09
N GLY A 90 15.59 8.65 8.37
CA GLY A 90 16.70 8.21 9.21
C GLY A 90 17.31 6.90 8.77
N VAL A 91 18.64 6.76 8.98
CA VAL A 91 19.40 5.54 8.77
C VAL A 91 20.24 5.23 10.02
N PRO A 92 20.42 3.94 10.37
CA PRO A 92 19.89 2.76 9.72
C PRO A 92 18.35 2.73 9.76
N MET A 93 17.75 2.14 8.71
CA MET A 93 16.29 2.05 8.59
C MET A 93 15.72 1.16 9.70
N ASP A 94 14.75 1.69 10.46
CA ASP A 94 14.04 0.99 11.53
C ASP A 94 12.55 0.88 11.21
N SER A 95 11.95 -0.26 11.55
CA SER A 95 10.60 -0.62 11.17
C SER A 95 9.74 -0.96 12.37
N GLN A 96 8.54 -0.39 12.42
CA GLN A 96 7.60 -0.57 13.52
C GLN A 96 6.17 -0.80 13.01
N ILE A 97 5.36 -1.42 13.85
CA ILE A 97 3.93 -1.55 13.67
C ILE A 97 3.24 -0.96 14.90
N HIS A 98 2.19 -0.17 14.65
CA HIS A 98 1.35 0.43 15.69
C HIS A 98 -0.08 -0.03 15.52
N TRP A 99 -0.79 -0.33 16.61
CA TRP A 99 -2.21 -0.66 16.59
C TRP A 99 -3.00 0.39 17.35
N PHE A 100 -4.07 0.86 16.74
CA PHE A 100 -4.98 1.85 17.32
C PHE A 100 -6.38 1.26 17.44
N ASP A 101 -7.12 1.62 18.47
CA ASP A 101 -8.56 1.30 18.55
C ASP A 101 -9.34 2.19 17.58
N THR A 102 -10.10 1.58 16.67
CA THR A 102 -10.83 2.32 15.63
C THR A 102 -11.99 3.16 16.19
N ARG A 103 -12.49 2.86 17.39
CA ARG A 103 -13.58 3.61 18.03
C ARG A 103 -13.07 4.85 18.76
N THR A 104 -12.03 4.69 19.54
CA THR A 104 -11.49 5.76 20.40
C THR A 104 -10.35 6.54 19.77
N MET A 105 -9.78 6.02 18.68
CA MET A 105 -8.57 6.56 18.06
C MET A 105 -7.39 6.70 19.04
N THR A 106 -7.21 5.69 19.90
CA THR A 106 -6.09 5.64 20.86
C THR A 106 -5.10 4.56 20.49
N LEU A 107 -3.81 4.82 20.71
CA LEU A 107 -2.75 3.83 20.52
C LEU A 107 -2.93 2.70 21.55
N LEU A 108 -3.00 1.47 21.09
CA LEU A 108 -3.12 0.26 21.93
C LEU A 108 -1.77 -0.35 22.26
N ARG A 109 -0.93 -0.52 21.27
CA ARG A 109 0.39 -1.15 21.37
C ARG A 109 1.26 -0.86 20.16
N SER A 110 2.55 -1.12 20.31
CA SER A 110 3.54 -1.07 19.23
C SER A 110 4.40 -2.32 19.24
N LYS A 111 4.95 -2.66 18.08
CA LYS A 111 5.91 -3.73 17.90
C LYS A 111 7.03 -3.25 16.98
N SER A 112 8.27 -3.37 17.45
CA SER A 112 9.43 -3.21 16.58
C SER A 112 9.65 -4.48 15.74
N LEU A 113 9.94 -4.27 14.46
CA LEU A 113 10.50 -5.28 13.56
C LEU A 113 12.01 -5.06 13.37
N GLY A 114 12.55 -4.00 13.99
CA GLY A 114 13.97 -3.66 13.99
C GLY A 114 14.51 -3.26 12.64
N HIS A 115 15.82 -3.45 12.51
CA HIS A 115 16.58 -3.23 11.28
C HIS A 115 16.63 -4.52 10.47
N GLY A 116 16.87 -4.46 9.19
CA GLY A 116 17.06 -5.66 8.39
C GLY A 116 16.66 -5.47 6.95
N TYR A 117 15.40 -5.65 6.62
CA TYR A 117 14.95 -5.58 5.22
C TYR A 117 14.88 -4.15 4.66
N GLY A 118 14.69 -3.12 5.48
CA GLY A 118 14.52 -1.73 5.05
C GLY A 118 13.40 -1.02 5.80
N SER A 119 12.83 0.05 5.23
CA SER A 119 11.69 0.78 5.76
C SER A 119 10.38 0.03 5.55
N LEU A 120 9.65 -0.31 6.60
CA LEU A 120 8.32 -0.91 6.51
C LEU A 120 7.33 0.10 5.93
N THR A 121 6.88 -0.12 4.70
CA THR A 121 5.95 0.78 4.02
C THR A 121 4.49 0.36 4.18
N TRP A 122 4.21 -0.93 4.18
CA TRP A 122 2.87 -1.45 4.45
C TRP A 122 2.91 -2.86 5.04
N VAL A 123 1.85 -3.19 5.75
CA VAL A 123 1.59 -4.54 6.28
C VAL A 123 0.10 -4.83 6.21
N VAL A 124 -0.27 -6.00 5.68
CA VAL A 124 -1.66 -6.42 5.52
C VAL A 124 -1.84 -7.89 5.89
N PRO A 125 -2.99 -8.28 6.49
CA PRO A 125 -3.30 -9.67 6.74
C PRO A 125 -3.87 -10.33 5.49
N HIS A 126 -3.41 -11.53 5.18
CA HIS A 126 -3.99 -12.37 4.13
C HIS A 126 -3.64 -13.85 4.32
N GLY A 127 -4.63 -14.75 4.15
CA GLY A 127 -4.41 -16.20 4.20
C GLY A 127 -3.86 -16.70 5.54
N GLY A 128 -4.22 -16.05 6.66
CA GLY A 128 -3.71 -16.41 8.00
C GLY A 128 -2.31 -15.92 8.33
N HIS A 129 -1.72 -15.10 7.46
CA HIS A 129 -0.38 -14.52 7.58
C HIS A 129 -0.43 -12.99 7.57
N TYR A 130 0.67 -12.35 8.00
CA TYR A 130 0.94 -10.94 7.74
C TYR A 130 1.91 -10.83 6.56
N TRP A 131 1.59 -9.93 5.63
CA TRP A 131 2.42 -9.63 4.48
C TRP A 131 2.94 -8.21 4.62
N ALA A 132 4.24 -8.06 4.70
CA ALA A 132 4.93 -6.80 4.98
C ALA A 132 5.89 -6.44 3.85
N CYS A 133 5.87 -5.21 3.39
CA CYS A 133 6.82 -4.73 2.40
C CYS A 133 7.82 -3.78 3.03
N PHE A 134 9.07 -4.07 2.78
CA PHE A 134 10.20 -3.27 3.22
C PHE A 134 10.84 -2.59 2.02
N ALA A 135 10.67 -1.28 1.94
CA ALA A 135 11.26 -0.46 0.90
C ALA A 135 12.73 -0.17 1.17
N ASN A 136 13.51 -0.17 0.10
CA ASN A 136 14.83 0.42 0.06
C ASN A 136 14.81 1.58 -0.96
N TYR A 137 15.68 2.56 -0.80
CA TYR A 137 15.64 3.80 -1.56
C TYR A 137 16.99 4.10 -2.20
N ALA A 138 16.96 4.64 -3.41
CA ALA A 138 18.13 5.27 -4.00
C ALA A 138 18.16 6.75 -3.58
N GLY A 139 19.18 7.17 -2.84
CA GLY A 139 19.32 8.55 -2.37
C GLY A 139 18.70 8.80 -0.98
N LYS A 140 17.90 9.85 -0.83
CA LYS A 140 17.37 10.27 0.48
C LYS A 140 16.61 9.16 1.21
N GLY A 141 17.07 8.82 2.40
CA GLY A 141 16.51 7.76 3.26
C GLY A 141 17.00 6.35 2.90
N GLY A 142 17.86 6.21 1.88
CA GLY A 142 18.56 4.96 1.55
C GLY A 142 19.81 4.77 2.39
N GLU A 143 20.15 3.52 2.66
CA GLU A 143 21.38 3.14 3.33
C GLU A 143 22.53 2.95 2.32
N PRO A 144 23.79 3.20 2.69
CA PRO A 144 24.92 2.91 1.82
C PRO A 144 24.91 1.45 1.35
N GLY A 145 25.07 1.24 0.04
CA GLY A 145 25.06 -0.10 -0.57
C GLY A 145 23.69 -0.73 -0.72
N ARG A 146 22.60 0.00 -0.43
CA ARG A 146 21.21 -0.47 -0.60
C ARG A 146 20.43 0.51 -1.45
N ASP A 147 19.71 -0.01 -2.42
CA ASP A 147 18.83 0.77 -3.29
C ASP A 147 17.44 0.09 -3.45
N SER A 148 16.59 0.66 -4.27
CA SER A 148 15.23 0.18 -4.48
C SER A 148 15.13 -1.26 -5.02
N SER A 149 16.20 -1.82 -5.60
CA SER A 149 16.23 -3.22 -6.07
C SER A 149 16.14 -4.23 -4.93
N LEU A 150 16.53 -3.82 -3.72
CA LEU A 150 16.43 -4.63 -2.50
C LEU A 150 15.08 -4.54 -1.79
N THR A 151 14.09 -3.89 -2.41
CA THR A 151 12.72 -3.87 -1.87
C THR A 151 12.15 -5.28 -1.81
N THR A 152 11.68 -5.66 -0.64
CA THR A 152 11.32 -7.05 -0.32
C THR A 152 9.92 -7.15 0.27
N LEU A 153 9.14 -8.09 -0.25
CA LEU A 153 7.89 -8.54 0.38
C LEU A 153 8.22 -9.72 1.29
N VAL A 154 7.80 -9.66 2.54
CA VAL A 154 8.03 -10.72 3.54
C VAL A 154 6.69 -11.22 4.08
N ARG A 155 6.56 -12.52 4.19
CA ARG A 155 5.41 -13.17 4.82
C ARG A 155 5.77 -13.62 6.22
N TYR A 156 4.95 -13.25 7.21
CA TYR A 156 5.07 -13.66 8.61
C TYR A 156 3.88 -14.51 9.04
N ASP A 157 4.13 -15.44 9.95
CA ASP A 157 3.05 -16.12 10.68
C ASP A 157 2.43 -15.19 11.74
N ARG A 158 1.44 -15.70 12.49
CA ARG A 158 0.76 -14.93 13.55
C ARG A 158 1.66 -14.57 14.73
N GLN A 159 2.80 -15.24 14.87
CA GLN A 159 3.84 -14.96 15.87
C GLN A 159 4.95 -14.05 15.34
N TRP A 160 4.79 -13.51 14.13
CA TRP A 160 5.77 -12.67 13.44
C TRP A 160 7.08 -13.39 13.14
N ARG A 161 7.05 -14.70 12.92
CA ARG A 161 8.17 -15.47 12.39
C ARG A 161 8.07 -15.45 10.86
N GLU A 162 9.17 -15.15 10.19
CA GLU A 162 9.22 -15.17 8.73
C GLU A 162 8.93 -16.59 8.20
N THR A 163 8.12 -16.65 7.15
CA THR A 163 7.73 -17.88 6.46
C THR A 163 7.97 -17.83 4.94
N GLY A 164 8.51 -16.74 4.44
CA GLY A 164 8.89 -16.57 3.04
C GLY A 164 9.10 -15.11 2.68
N HIS A 165 9.86 -14.89 1.59
CA HIS A 165 10.09 -13.56 1.05
C HIS A 165 10.17 -13.56 -0.48
N TRP A 166 9.91 -12.41 -1.10
CA TRP A 166 9.89 -12.21 -2.55
C TRP A 166 10.49 -10.85 -2.90
N SER A 167 11.19 -10.83 -4.03
CA SER A 167 11.61 -9.57 -4.67
C SER A 167 10.59 -9.10 -5.71
N PHE A 168 10.68 -7.83 -6.07
CA PHE A 168 9.87 -7.25 -7.15
C PHE A 168 10.58 -7.41 -8.50
N PRO A 169 9.82 -7.52 -9.62
CA PRO A 169 10.41 -7.52 -10.96
C PRO A 169 11.19 -6.24 -11.23
N ALA A 170 12.33 -6.37 -11.91
CA ALA A 170 13.25 -5.24 -12.17
C ALA A 170 12.56 -4.09 -12.93
N GLU A 171 11.67 -4.41 -13.88
CA GLU A 171 10.92 -3.43 -14.65
C GLU A 171 9.94 -2.62 -13.78
N VAL A 172 9.38 -3.21 -12.72
CA VAL A 172 8.50 -2.49 -11.77
C VAL A 172 9.34 -1.63 -10.84
N ILE A 173 10.46 -2.15 -10.33
CA ILE A 173 11.40 -1.37 -9.52
C ILE A 173 11.90 -0.14 -10.29
N ALA A 174 12.27 -0.30 -11.56
CA ALA A 174 12.71 0.82 -12.40
C ALA A 174 11.63 1.93 -12.52
N ARG A 175 10.34 1.57 -12.51
CA ARG A 175 9.24 2.54 -12.51
C ARG A 175 9.03 3.22 -11.16
N MET A 176 9.44 2.60 -10.05
CA MET A 176 9.30 3.14 -8.69
C MET A 176 10.51 3.93 -8.21
N THR A 177 11.70 3.69 -8.81
CA THR A 177 12.97 4.36 -8.47
C THR A 177 12.88 5.88 -8.71
N PRO A 178 13.47 6.74 -7.83
CA PRO A 178 14.39 6.46 -6.73
C PRO A 178 13.70 6.05 -5.40
N LYS A 179 12.37 6.08 -5.37
CA LYS A 179 11.55 5.58 -4.27
C LYS A 179 11.29 4.08 -4.45
N SER A 180 10.22 3.58 -3.84
CA SER A 180 9.92 2.16 -3.87
C SER A 180 8.42 1.89 -3.69
N ALA A 181 8.04 0.64 -3.41
CA ALA A 181 6.68 0.24 -3.10
C ALA A 181 6.17 0.92 -1.83
N SER A 182 5.13 1.75 -1.95
CA SER A 182 4.61 2.58 -0.86
C SER A 182 3.27 2.09 -0.32
N GLY A 183 2.54 1.29 -1.06
CA GLY A 183 1.27 0.70 -0.64
C GLY A 183 1.07 -0.68 -1.21
N GLY A 184 0.29 -1.50 -0.50
CA GLY A 184 -0.08 -2.81 -1.01
C GLY A 184 -1.25 -3.42 -0.24
N ASP A 185 -2.10 -4.16 -0.94
CA ASP A 185 -3.20 -4.91 -0.35
C ASP A 185 -3.66 -6.05 -1.28
N TRP A 186 -4.26 -7.08 -0.71
CA TRP A 186 -4.77 -8.23 -1.44
C TRP A 186 -6.17 -8.00 -1.98
N GLY A 187 -6.34 -8.20 -3.28
CA GLY A 187 -7.64 -8.23 -3.92
C GLY A 187 -8.41 -9.52 -3.65
N ASN A 188 -9.73 -9.47 -3.80
CA ASN A 188 -10.59 -10.67 -3.69
C ASN A 188 -10.39 -11.69 -4.82
N ASP A 189 -9.64 -11.30 -5.86
CA ASP A 189 -9.23 -12.14 -6.98
C ASP A 189 -7.94 -12.93 -6.71
N GLY A 190 -7.39 -12.82 -5.50
CA GLY A 190 -6.18 -13.50 -5.07
C GLY A 190 -4.88 -12.88 -5.59
N LEU A 191 -4.95 -11.71 -6.24
CA LEU A 191 -3.78 -10.96 -6.65
C LEU A 191 -3.36 -9.97 -5.55
N LEU A 192 -2.05 -9.77 -5.43
CA LEU A 192 -1.47 -8.69 -4.64
C LEU A 192 -1.39 -7.41 -5.48
N TYR A 193 -1.99 -6.34 -5.00
CA TYR A 193 -1.94 -5.03 -5.64
C TYR A 193 -0.99 -4.11 -4.91
N VAL A 194 -0.08 -3.47 -5.64
CA VAL A 194 0.97 -2.62 -5.07
C VAL A 194 1.05 -1.30 -5.83
N SER A 195 1.20 -0.20 -5.11
CA SER A 195 1.48 1.14 -5.64
C SER A 195 2.92 1.55 -5.33
N GLY A 196 3.51 2.33 -6.22
CA GLY A 196 4.77 3.02 -5.97
C GLY A 196 4.56 4.31 -5.15
N HIS A 197 5.58 5.18 -5.14
CA HIS A 197 5.52 6.46 -4.42
C HIS A 197 4.95 7.61 -5.27
N ASP A 198 5.29 7.69 -6.55
CA ASP A 198 5.03 8.88 -7.37
C ASP A 198 4.08 8.62 -8.55
N ARG A 199 4.29 7.53 -9.29
CA ARG A 199 3.53 7.27 -10.51
C ARG A 199 2.08 6.91 -10.21
N PRO A 200 1.10 7.40 -11.02
CA PRO A 200 -0.31 7.06 -10.90
C PRO A 200 -0.57 5.64 -11.45
N GLU A 201 0.05 4.65 -10.85
CA GLU A 201 0.04 3.26 -11.29
C GLU A 201 -0.21 2.30 -10.13
N LEU A 202 -0.99 1.27 -10.40
CA LEU A 202 -1.25 0.14 -9.53
C LEU A 202 -0.80 -1.13 -10.25
N TYR A 203 0.05 -1.91 -9.63
CA TYR A 203 0.61 -3.15 -10.17
C TYR A 203 -0.07 -4.34 -9.53
N ALA A 204 -0.63 -5.23 -10.33
CA ALA A 204 -1.23 -6.48 -9.88
C ALA A 204 -0.24 -7.64 -10.05
N PHE A 205 0.02 -8.37 -8.97
CA PHE A 205 0.98 -9.49 -8.97
C PHE A 205 0.32 -10.81 -8.60
N ARG A 206 0.79 -11.89 -9.23
CA ARG A 206 0.73 -13.23 -8.66
C ARG A 206 1.94 -13.42 -7.76
N VAL A 207 1.72 -14.02 -6.59
CA VAL A 207 2.79 -14.32 -5.63
C VAL A 207 3.11 -15.81 -5.74
N PRO A 208 4.31 -16.20 -6.21
CA PRO A 208 4.72 -17.59 -6.27
C PRO A 208 4.75 -18.23 -4.88
N SER A 209 4.35 -19.50 -4.76
CA SER A 209 4.21 -20.18 -3.46
C SER A 209 5.52 -20.35 -2.71
N ASN A 210 6.64 -20.49 -3.43
CA ASN A 210 7.94 -20.91 -2.90
C ASN A 210 8.98 -19.77 -2.82
N GLY A 211 8.55 -18.51 -2.74
CA GLY A 211 9.47 -17.37 -2.78
C GLY A 211 9.86 -16.98 -4.22
N GLY A 212 10.90 -16.15 -4.35
CA GLY A 212 11.44 -15.73 -5.63
C GLY A 212 11.00 -14.34 -6.05
N VAL A 213 10.70 -14.15 -7.34
CA VAL A 213 10.29 -12.85 -7.90
C VAL A 213 8.77 -12.84 -8.06
N LEU A 214 8.12 -11.75 -7.66
CA LEU A 214 6.68 -11.54 -7.92
C LEU A 214 6.42 -11.52 -9.43
N GLU A 215 5.31 -12.11 -9.87
CA GLU A 215 4.93 -12.15 -11.28
C GLU A 215 3.97 -10.99 -11.60
N LEU A 216 4.40 -10.01 -12.39
CA LEU A 216 3.55 -8.92 -12.84
C LEU A 216 2.47 -9.46 -13.79
N VAL A 217 1.20 -9.28 -13.40
CA VAL A 217 0.03 -9.68 -14.20
C VAL A 217 -0.53 -8.50 -14.98
N ALA A 218 -0.59 -7.32 -14.35
CA ALA A 218 -1.12 -6.12 -14.98
C ALA A 218 -0.59 -4.84 -14.34
N THR A 219 -0.55 -3.77 -15.12
CA THR A 219 -0.41 -2.39 -14.67
C THR A 219 -1.71 -1.65 -14.96
N ILE A 220 -2.22 -0.93 -13.96
CA ILE A 220 -3.50 -0.22 -14.01
C ILE A 220 -3.23 1.25 -13.78
N ALA A 221 -3.72 2.11 -14.67
CA ALA A 221 -3.64 3.55 -14.49
C ALA A 221 -4.57 3.99 -13.35
N MET A 222 -4.06 4.83 -12.43
CA MET A 222 -4.78 5.35 -11.28
C MET A 222 -5.08 6.83 -11.43
N PRO A 223 -6.19 7.35 -10.86
CA PRO A 223 -6.47 8.79 -10.85
C PRO A 223 -5.64 9.57 -9.82
N THR A 224 -4.89 8.87 -8.97
CA THR A 224 -4.02 9.44 -7.93
C THR A 224 -2.59 9.00 -8.16
N GLY A 225 -1.63 9.81 -7.71
CA GLY A 225 -0.24 9.37 -7.61
C GLY A 225 -0.09 8.18 -6.68
N GLY A 226 1.11 7.62 -6.59
CA GLY A 226 1.41 6.54 -5.67
C GLY A 226 1.22 6.97 -4.21
N GLN A 227 1.36 6.10 -3.31
CA GLN A 227 1.30 6.11 -1.85
C GLN A 227 0.49 4.91 -1.35
N ALA A 228 0.26 4.80 -0.04
CA ALA A 228 -0.45 3.67 0.52
C ALA A 228 -1.92 3.61 0.07
N ILE A 229 -2.36 2.39 -0.16
CA ILE A 229 -3.68 2.03 -0.65
C ILE A 229 -4.35 1.02 0.28
N GLY A 230 -5.66 0.89 0.17
CA GLY A 230 -6.43 -0.15 0.87
C GLY A 230 -7.68 -0.53 0.12
N TRP A 231 -7.92 -1.84 -0.06
CA TRP A 231 -9.18 -2.32 -0.62
C TRP A 231 -10.34 -2.09 0.36
N ASP A 232 -11.44 -1.65 -0.20
CA ASP A 232 -12.70 -1.64 0.52
C ASP A 232 -13.21 -3.07 0.73
N ARG A 233 -13.52 -3.43 1.98
CA ARG A 233 -13.99 -4.79 2.30
C ARG A 233 -15.49 -4.98 2.14
N ARG A 234 -16.25 -3.91 1.86
CA ARG A 234 -17.69 -3.95 1.60
C ARG A 234 -18.04 -3.85 0.12
N GLU A 235 -17.35 -2.96 -0.58
CA GLU A 235 -17.63 -2.69 -1.99
C GLU A 235 -16.58 -3.38 -2.86
N PRO A 236 -16.96 -4.41 -3.61
CA PRO A 236 -16.05 -5.09 -4.50
C PRO A 236 -15.39 -4.12 -5.48
N ARG A 237 -14.09 -4.28 -5.69
CA ARG A 237 -13.29 -3.49 -6.63
C ARG A 237 -13.19 -2.00 -6.30
N LEU A 238 -13.59 -1.54 -5.12
CA LEU A 238 -13.32 -0.18 -4.64
C LEU A 238 -11.99 -0.17 -3.90
N LEU A 239 -11.05 0.66 -4.35
CA LEU A 239 -9.75 0.88 -3.75
C LEU A 239 -9.67 2.32 -3.23
N TRP A 240 -9.23 2.46 -1.99
CA TRP A 240 -8.95 3.75 -1.37
C TRP A 240 -7.48 4.11 -1.56
N SER A 241 -7.25 5.35 -1.97
CA SER A 241 -5.93 5.96 -2.19
C SER A 241 -5.97 7.43 -1.77
N ILE A 242 -4.88 8.15 -1.92
CA ILE A 242 -4.84 9.57 -1.59
C ILE A 242 -4.46 10.43 -2.80
N GLY A 243 -5.07 11.59 -2.93
CA GLY A 243 -4.60 12.67 -3.77
C GLY A 243 -3.51 13.45 -3.03
N ARG A 244 -2.26 13.00 -3.14
CA ARG A 244 -1.13 13.67 -2.47
C ARG A 244 -1.03 15.12 -2.95
N GLY A 245 -0.98 16.05 -2.01
CA GLY A 245 -0.97 17.49 -2.31
C GLY A 245 -2.35 18.12 -2.51
N THR A 246 -3.42 17.32 -2.63
CA THR A 246 -4.80 17.83 -2.70
C THR A 246 -5.55 17.72 -1.38
N GLY A 247 -5.00 16.99 -0.39
CA GLY A 247 -5.67 16.76 0.88
C GLY A 247 -6.95 15.91 0.75
N GLN A 248 -6.95 14.94 -0.16
CA GLN A 248 -8.13 14.13 -0.44
C GLN A 248 -7.84 12.64 -0.28
N VAL A 249 -8.78 11.91 0.30
CA VAL A 249 -8.89 10.45 0.13
C VAL A 249 -9.80 10.18 -1.05
N VAL A 250 -9.36 9.30 -1.96
CA VAL A 250 -10.05 8.98 -3.22
C VAL A 250 -10.39 7.51 -3.27
N GLY A 251 -11.68 7.20 -3.37
CA GLY A 251 -12.16 5.86 -3.67
C GLY A 251 -12.30 5.66 -5.17
N SER A 252 -11.63 4.67 -5.74
CA SER A 252 -11.60 4.39 -7.17
C SER A 252 -12.09 2.99 -7.49
N ARG A 253 -12.92 2.86 -8.53
CA ARG A 253 -13.35 1.56 -9.06
C ARG A 253 -12.24 1.01 -9.95
N VAL A 254 -11.59 -0.06 -9.49
CA VAL A 254 -10.52 -0.73 -10.23
C VAL A 254 -11.11 -1.79 -11.16
N PRO A 255 -10.75 -1.84 -12.45
CA PRO A 255 -11.26 -2.86 -13.37
C PRO A 255 -10.78 -4.27 -12.97
N PRO A 256 -11.52 -5.33 -13.34
CA PRO A 256 -11.07 -6.70 -13.12
C PRO A 256 -9.81 -7.00 -13.93
N VAL A 257 -8.85 -7.67 -13.31
CA VAL A 257 -7.65 -8.17 -13.97
C VAL A 257 -7.91 -9.62 -14.40
N ARG A 258 -7.76 -9.90 -15.69
CA ARG A 258 -7.87 -11.27 -16.21
C ARG A 258 -6.52 -11.96 -16.06
N VAL A 259 -6.49 -13.01 -15.26
CA VAL A 259 -5.33 -13.91 -15.19
C VAL A 259 -5.48 -14.90 -16.36
N ARG A 260 -4.57 -14.83 -17.30
CA ARG A 260 -4.51 -15.80 -18.41
C ARG A 260 -3.81 -17.07 -17.97
#